data_4d1146ddbec496fb4d0e3564168d3751
#
_entry.id   4d1146ddbec496fb4d0e3564168d3751
#
_cell.length_a   1.000
_cell.length_b   1.000
_cell.length_c   1.000
_cell.angle_alpha   90.00
_cell.angle_beta   90.00
_cell.angle_gamma   90.00
#
_symmetry.space_group_name_H-M   'P 1'
#
loop_
_entity.id
_entity.type
_entity.pdbx_description
1 polymer ?
#
loop_
_entity_poly.entity_id
_entity_poly.type
_entity_poly.pdbx_seq_one_letter_code
_entity_poly.pdbx_strand_id
1 'polypeptide(L)'
;MAKAAFRFGTVGIPRSTPPKPGGAVGGVLRLNELGLDAFEIGWVQSVRVKVETCQKIKEAAAAADVAISVHAPYFINLNATKEEWPKSRKRLMDAAHYGNLAGATDIIFHPGSYFGLPPDQVLEL
;
A
#
# COMPACT_ATOMS: atom_id res chain seq x y z
N MET A 1 0.34 -28.29 2.76
CA MET A 1 1.66 -27.85 3.26
C MET A 1 1.48 -26.65 4.18
N ALA A 2 2.22 -26.62 5.26
CA ALA A 2 2.25 -25.43 6.13
C ALA A 2 2.78 -24.22 5.34
N LYS A 3 2.13 -23.07 5.48
CA LYS A 3 2.63 -21.84 4.87
C LYS A 3 3.93 -21.41 5.57
N ALA A 4 4.85 -20.81 4.82
CA ALA A 4 6.05 -20.22 5.41
C ALA A 4 5.66 -19.19 6.47
N ALA A 5 6.41 -19.15 7.60
CA ALA A 5 6.17 -18.18 8.66
C ALA A 5 6.46 -16.75 8.20
N PHE A 6 7.37 -16.59 7.24
CA PHE A 6 7.75 -15.31 6.65
C PHE A 6 7.49 -15.30 5.16
N ARG A 7 7.12 -14.13 4.65
CA ARG A 7 6.96 -13.88 3.23
C ARG A 7 7.98 -12.84 2.80
N PHE A 8 8.51 -13.02 1.61
CA PHE A 8 9.51 -12.12 1.03
C PHE A 8 9.01 -11.57 -0.29
N GLY A 9 9.27 -10.31 -0.54
CA GLY A 9 8.79 -9.68 -1.76
C GLY A 9 9.45 -8.34 -2.02
N THR A 10 8.79 -7.52 -2.83
CA THR A 10 9.28 -6.20 -3.21
C THR A 10 8.33 -5.09 -2.79
N VAL A 11 8.89 -3.91 -2.58
CA VAL A 11 8.16 -2.65 -2.53
C VAL A 11 8.18 -2.10 -3.96
N GLY A 12 7.00 -1.96 -4.56
CA GLY A 12 6.89 -1.58 -5.95
C GLY A 12 7.04 -2.73 -6.93
N ILE A 13 6.75 -2.44 -8.18
CA ILE A 13 6.73 -3.41 -9.27
C ILE A 13 8.17 -3.82 -9.62
N PRO A 14 8.48 -5.12 -9.68
CA PRO A 14 9.81 -5.56 -10.11
C PRO A 14 10.17 -5.01 -11.48
N ARG A 15 11.41 -4.56 -11.65
CA ARG A 15 11.88 -3.97 -12.91
C ARG A 15 11.82 -4.94 -14.09
N SER A 16 11.91 -6.23 -13.81
CA SER A 16 11.82 -7.28 -14.82
C SER A 16 10.39 -7.66 -15.21
N THR A 17 9.38 -6.94 -14.70
CA THR A 17 7.98 -7.19 -15.04
C THR A 17 7.73 -6.93 -16.51
N PRO A 18 7.16 -7.92 -17.25
CA PRO A 18 6.83 -7.70 -18.66
C PRO A 18 5.83 -6.54 -18.86
N PRO A 19 5.88 -5.85 -20.01
CA PRO A 19 4.99 -4.73 -20.29
C PRO A 19 3.51 -5.11 -20.39
N LYS A 20 3.23 -6.39 -20.62
CA LYS A 20 1.86 -6.94 -20.67
C LYS A 20 1.72 -8.11 -19.70
N PRO A 21 0.74 -8.07 -18.76
CA PRO A 21 -0.26 -7.01 -18.56
C PRO A 21 0.33 -5.74 -17.96
N GLY A 22 1.54 -5.76 -17.42
CA GLY A 22 2.17 -4.62 -16.77
C GLY A 22 1.47 -4.18 -15.48
N GLY A 23 1.88 -3.05 -14.93
CA GLY A 23 1.28 -2.49 -13.73
C GLY A 23 1.38 -3.42 -12.51
N ALA A 24 0.55 -3.17 -11.50
CA ALA A 24 0.57 -3.96 -10.27
C ALA A 24 0.15 -5.42 -10.50
N VAL A 25 -0.79 -5.67 -11.41
CA VAL A 25 -1.19 -7.04 -11.77
C VAL A 25 0.00 -7.80 -12.34
N GLY A 26 0.72 -7.18 -13.29
CA GLY A 26 1.95 -7.75 -13.86
C GLY A 26 3.03 -7.96 -12.81
N GLY A 27 3.14 -7.04 -11.86
CA GLY A 27 4.05 -7.15 -10.72
C GLY A 27 3.79 -8.40 -9.87
N VAL A 28 2.52 -8.67 -9.54
CA VAL A 28 2.12 -9.87 -8.80
C VAL A 28 2.51 -11.14 -9.55
N LEU A 29 2.21 -11.19 -10.85
CA LEU A 29 2.55 -12.34 -11.70
C LEU A 29 4.08 -12.54 -11.76
N ARG A 30 4.82 -11.46 -11.89
CA ARG A 30 6.29 -11.53 -11.93
C ARG A 30 6.88 -11.99 -10.61
N LEU A 31 6.36 -11.53 -9.48
CA LEU A 31 6.78 -11.99 -8.16
C LEU A 31 6.58 -13.49 -8.02
N ASN A 32 5.43 -13.99 -8.46
CA ASN A 32 5.15 -15.42 -8.43
C ASN A 32 6.18 -16.22 -9.25
N GLU A 33 6.53 -15.74 -10.44
CA GLU A 33 7.57 -16.37 -11.29
C GLU A 33 8.94 -16.37 -10.59
N LEU A 34 9.25 -15.33 -9.84
CA LEU A 34 10.51 -15.20 -9.09
C LEU A 34 10.55 -16.01 -7.79
N GLY A 35 9.44 -16.66 -7.44
CA GLY A 35 9.34 -17.41 -6.19
C GLY A 35 9.13 -16.53 -4.95
N LEU A 36 8.67 -15.28 -5.14
CA LEU A 36 8.38 -14.35 -4.07
C LEU A 36 6.87 -14.34 -3.77
N ASP A 37 6.50 -13.99 -2.56
CA ASP A 37 5.11 -14.13 -2.08
C ASP A 37 4.59 -12.94 -1.27
N ALA A 38 5.23 -11.78 -1.39
CA ALA A 38 4.78 -10.53 -0.78
C ALA A 38 4.98 -9.35 -1.73
N PHE A 39 4.03 -8.44 -1.74
CA PHE A 39 4.09 -7.25 -2.60
C PHE A 39 3.51 -6.04 -1.86
N GLU A 40 4.28 -4.98 -1.77
CA GLU A 40 3.81 -3.71 -1.25
C GLU A 40 3.54 -2.74 -2.40
N ILE A 41 2.29 -2.31 -2.53
CA ILE A 41 1.88 -1.34 -3.55
C ILE A 41 2.24 0.06 -3.04
N GLY A 42 3.01 0.82 -3.82
CA GLY A 42 3.40 2.18 -3.47
C GLY A 42 2.47 3.24 -4.04
N TRP A 43 1.53 3.72 -3.25
CA TRP A 43 0.71 4.89 -3.58
C TRP A 43 1.25 6.16 -2.91
N VAL A 44 2.54 6.35 -3.03
CA VAL A 44 3.31 7.31 -2.23
C VAL A 44 2.99 8.78 -2.48
N GLN A 45 2.49 9.12 -3.65
CA GLN A 45 2.07 10.50 -3.95
C GLN A 45 0.57 10.69 -3.80
N SER A 46 -0.21 9.77 -4.35
CA SER A 46 -1.68 9.80 -4.25
C SER A 46 -2.26 8.44 -4.62
N VAL A 47 -3.46 8.17 -4.14
CA VAL A 47 -4.22 6.98 -4.53
C VAL A 47 -4.93 7.29 -5.85
N ARG A 48 -4.42 6.74 -6.95
CA ARG A 48 -4.97 6.90 -8.30
C ARG A 48 -5.12 5.53 -8.95
N VAL A 49 -6.18 4.85 -8.61
CA VAL A 49 -6.43 3.49 -9.10
C VAL A 49 -7.92 3.31 -9.32
N LYS A 50 -8.27 2.51 -10.31
CA LYS A 50 -9.67 2.17 -10.58
C LYS A 50 -10.07 0.95 -9.76
N VAL A 51 -11.36 0.86 -9.42
CA VAL A 51 -11.94 -0.28 -8.70
C VAL A 51 -11.67 -1.59 -9.46
N GLU A 52 -11.83 -1.59 -10.78
CA GLU A 52 -11.59 -2.77 -11.62
C GLU A 52 -10.14 -3.24 -11.55
N THR A 53 -9.19 -2.29 -11.51
CA THR A 53 -7.77 -2.60 -11.35
C THR A 53 -7.50 -3.22 -9.98
N CYS A 54 -8.09 -2.68 -8.92
CA CYS A 54 -7.98 -3.24 -7.57
C CYS A 54 -8.50 -4.69 -7.53
N GLN A 55 -9.63 -4.95 -8.14
CA GLN A 55 -10.20 -6.29 -8.21
C GLN A 55 -9.28 -7.27 -8.93
N LYS A 56 -8.67 -6.84 -10.03
CA LYS A 56 -7.70 -7.65 -10.77
C LYS A 56 -6.45 -7.96 -9.96
N ILE A 57 -5.96 -6.97 -9.20
CA ILE A 57 -4.83 -7.18 -8.28
C ILE A 57 -5.19 -8.21 -7.22
N LYS A 58 -6.35 -8.08 -6.60
CA LYS A 58 -6.83 -9.01 -5.58
C LYS A 58 -6.94 -10.43 -6.11
N GLU A 59 -7.53 -10.59 -7.29
CA GLU A 59 -7.67 -11.91 -7.94
C GLU A 59 -6.32 -12.53 -8.27
N ALA A 60 -5.40 -11.76 -8.86
CA ALA A 60 -4.06 -12.24 -9.20
C ALA A 60 -3.27 -12.64 -7.95
N ALA A 61 -3.34 -11.82 -6.89
CA ALA A 61 -2.65 -12.10 -5.64
C ALA A 61 -3.21 -13.34 -4.95
N ALA A 62 -4.53 -13.51 -4.94
CA ALA A 62 -5.16 -14.70 -4.37
C ALA A 62 -4.78 -15.97 -5.12
N ALA A 63 -4.77 -15.93 -6.46
CA ALA A 63 -4.40 -17.07 -7.29
C ALA A 63 -2.93 -17.48 -7.11
N ALA A 64 -2.04 -16.51 -6.90
CA ALA A 64 -0.61 -16.74 -6.72
C ALA A 64 -0.19 -16.91 -5.26
N ASP A 65 -1.10 -16.76 -4.31
CA ASP A 65 -0.85 -16.72 -2.87
C ASP A 65 0.22 -15.67 -2.51
N VAL A 66 0.07 -14.46 -3.05
CA VAL A 66 0.92 -13.30 -2.77
C VAL A 66 0.20 -12.39 -1.77
N ALA A 67 0.84 -12.10 -0.65
CA ALA A 67 0.31 -11.15 0.33
C ALA A 67 0.50 -9.70 -0.16
N ILE A 68 -0.54 -8.89 -0.02
CA ILE A 68 -0.53 -7.49 -0.45
C ILE A 68 -0.53 -6.57 0.77
N SER A 69 0.35 -5.60 0.75
CA SER A 69 0.29 -4.42 1.61
C SER A 69 0.31 -3.15 0.75
N VAL A 70 -0.08 -2.03 1.33
CA VAL A 70 -0.09 -0.74 0.64
C VAL A 70 0.72 0.26 1.44
N HIS A 71 1.63 0.96 0.77
CA HIS A 71 2.24 2.16 1.31
C HIS A 71 1.39 3.37 0.90
N ALA A 72 0.78 4.01 1.88
CA ALA A 72 -0.08 5.16 1.67
C ALA A 72 0.73 6.42 1.31
N PRO A 73 0.07 7.47 0.80
CA PRO A 73 0.74 8.71 0.42
C PRO A 73 1.59 9.32 1.53
N TYR A 74 2.70 9.94 1.17
CA TYR A 74 3.61 10.61 2.11
C TYR A 74 2.98 11.81 2.81
N PHE A 75 1.97 12.42 2.21
CA PHE A 75 1.37 13.66 2.69
C PHE A 75 0.25 13.43 3.70
N ILE A 76 0.41 12.42 4.54
CA ILE A 76 -0.47 12.15 5.69
C ILE A 76 0.23 12.68 6.93
N ASN A 77 -0.47 13.47 7.74
CA ASN A 77 0.06 13.98 8.99
C ASN A 77 -1.05 13.97 10.04
N LEU A 78 -0.89 13.12 11.06
CA LEU A 78 -1.85 13.02 12.17
C LEU A 78 -1.81 14.25 13.06
N ASN A 79 -0.73 15.03 13.00
CA ASN A 79 -0.58 16.31 13.69
C ASN A 79 -0.86 17.51 12.77
N ALA A 80 -1.71 17.34 11.76
CA ALA A 80 -2.06 18.40 10.83
C ALA A 80 -2.92 19.49 11.49
N THR A 81 -2.84 20.71 10.95
CA THR A 81 -3.75 21.79 11.34
C THR A 81 -5.21 21.42 11.03
N LYS A 82 -6.15 22.14 11.60
CA LYS A 82 -7.58 21.90 11.32
C LYS A 82 -7.92 22.02 9.85
N GLU A 83 -7.26 22.92 9.13
CA GLU A 83 -7.45 23.13 7.69
C GLU A 83 -6.89 21.97 6.85
N GLU A 84 -5.76 21.40 7.27
CA GLU A 84 -5.08 20.34 6.53
C GLU A 84 -5.55 18.93 6.93
N TRP A 85 -6.11 18.77 8.13
CA TRP A 85 -6.54 17.47 8.63
C TRP A 85 -7.51 16.73 7.70
N PRO A 86 -8.54 17.37 7.09
CA PRO A 86 -9.42 16.67 6.17
C PRO A 86 -8.69 16.06 4.98
N LYS A 87 -7.63 16.70 4.50
CA LYS A 87 -6.80 16.19 3.39
C LYS A 87 -5.99 14.97 3.81
N SER A 88 -5.33 15.03 4.98
CA SER A 88 -4.59 13.90 5.53
C SER A 88 -5.50 12.70 5.79
N ARG A 89 -6.66 12.96 6.40
CA ARG A 89 -7.67 11.94 6.64
C ARG A 89 -8.15 11.29 5.35
N LYS A 90 -8.45 12.10 4.33
CA LYS A 90 -8.89 11.58 3.04
C LYS A 90 -7.85 10.67 2.40
N ARG A 91 -6.58 11.06 2.41
CA ARG A 91 -5.49 10.26 1.85
C ARG A 91 -5.38 8.90 2.54
N LEU A 92 -5.46 8.88 3.85
CA LEU A 92 -5.40 7.64 4.62
C LEU A 92 -6.62 6.76 4.37
N MET A 93 -7.81 7.35 4.37
CA MET A 93 -9.06 6.62 4.12
C MET A 93 -9.12 6.07 2.69
N ASP A 94 -8.67 6.82 1.70
CA ASP A 94 -8.58 6.35 0.31
C ASP A 94 -7.61 5.16 0.20
N ALA A 95 -6.44 5.26 0.84
CA ALA A 95 -5.47 4.16 0.84
C ALA A 95 -6.06 2.90 1.47
N ALA A 96 -6.76 3.04 2.59
CA ALA A 96 -7.43 1.92 3.25
C ALA A 96 -8.55 1.32 2.39
N HIS A 97 -9.38 2.16 1.79
CA HIS A 97 -10.51 1.72 0.97
C HIS A 97 -10.03 0.97 -0.29
N TYR A 98 -9.19 1.60 -1.09
CA TYR A 98 -8.67 0.98 -2.32
C TYR A 98 -7.70 -0.16 -2.02
N GLY A 99 -6.94 -0.07 -0.94
CA GLY A 99 -6.10 -1.16 -0.47
C GLY A 99 -6.93 -2.40 -0.14
N ASN A 100 -8.03 -2.24 0.57
CA ASN A 100 -8.96 -3.33 0.85
C ASN A 100 -9.51 -3.95 -0.44
N LEU A 101 -9.89 -3.13 -1.41
CA LEU A 101 -10.37 -3.63 -2.72
C LEU A 101 -9.28 -4.40 -3.47
N ALA A 102 -8.02 -4.03 -3.31
CA ALA A 102 -6.87 -4.72 -3.91
C ALA A 102 -6.41 -5.96 -3.13
N GLY A 103 -7.05 -6.27 -2.01
CA GLY A 103 -6.72 -7.43 -1.19
C GLY A 103 -5.61 -7.20 -0.17
N ALA A 104 -5.26 -5.94 0.09
CA ALA A 104 -4.26 -5.60 1.11
C ALA A 104 -4.78 -5.92 2.52
N THR A 105 -3.89 -6.45 3.36
CA THR A 105 -4.16 -6.70 4.78
C THR A 105 -3.60 -5.60 5.68
N ASP A 106 -2.66 -4.82 5.16
CA ASP A 106 -1.91 -3.84 5.92
C ASP A 106 -1.75 -2.55 5.11
N ILE A 107 -1.93 -1.42 5.80
CA ILE A 107 -1.69 -0.08 5.23
C ILE A 107 -0.57 0.55 6.04
N ILE A 108 0.53 0.84 5.39
CA ILE A 108 1.72 1.44 5.99
C ILE A 108 1.71 2.94 5.65
N PHE A 109 1.92 3.79 6.64
CA PHE A 109 1.98 5.22 6.41
C PHE A 109 2.93 5.91 7.40
N HIS A 110 3.42 7.06 7.03
CA HIS A 110 4.17 7.94 7.92
C HIS A 110 3.19 8.77 8.74
N PRO A 111 3.27 8.74 10.09
CA PRO A 111 2.25 9.40 10.91
C PRO A 111 2.32 10.93 10.88
N GLY A 112 3.44 11.50 10.47
CA GLY A 112 3.58 12.93 10.29
C GLY A 112 4.78 13.54 11.02
N SER A 113 4.65 14.83 11.37
CA SER A 113 5.72 15.62 11.96
C SER A 113 5.23 16.26 13.25
N TYR A 114 6.17 16.49 14.17
CA TYR A 114 5.90 17.23 15.41
C TYR A 114 5.64 18.72 15.19
N PHE A 115 6.04 19.30 14.05
CA PHE A 115 6.00 20.75 13.79
C PHE A 115 6.62 21.59 14.87
N GLY A 116 7.72 21.11 15.48
CA GLY A 116 8.39 21.81 16.57
C GLY A 116 7.72 21.71 17.93
N LEU A 117 6.59 21.00 18.05
CA LEU A 117 5.93 20.76 19.32
C LEU A 117 6.64 19.66 20.13
N PRO A 118 6.60 19.70 21.47
CA PRO A 118 7.10 18.61 22.30
C PRO A 118 6.40 17.28 21.98
N PRO A 119 7.12 16.15 21.99
CA PRO A 119 6.54 14.84 21.63
C PRO A 119 5.32 14.43 22.46
N ASP A 120 5.33 14.70 23.74
CA ASP A 120 4.23 14.40 24.65
C ASP A 120 2.94 15.17 24.29
N GLN A 121 3.05 16.44 23.86
CA GLN A 121 1.89 17.21 23.39
C GLN A 121 1.32 16.63 22.10
N VAL A 122 2.17 16.17 21.19
CA VAL A 122 1.73 15.55 19.94
C VAL A 122 1.06 14.20 20.20
N LEU A 123 1.54 13.45 21.17
CA LEU A 123 0.97 12.15 21.53
C LEU A 123 -0.47 12.28 22.06
N GLU A 124 -0.81 13.39 22.68
CA GLU A 124 -2.14 13.62 23.25
C GLU A 124 -3.17 14.13 22.23
N LEU A 125 -2.74 14.45 21.01
CA LEU A 125 -3.64 14.91 19.96
C LEU A 125 -4.41 13.76 19.32
#